data_5d467c50b627fd870a027f6d1457c58c
#
_entry.id   5d467c50b627fd870a027f6d1457c58c
#
_cell.length_a   1.000
_cell.length_b   1.000
_cell.length_c   1.000
_cell.angle_alpha   90.00
_cell.angle_beta   90.00
_cell.angle_gamma   90.00
#
_symmetry.space_group_name_H-M   'P 1'
#
loop_
_entity.id
_entity.type
_entity.pdbx_description
1 polymer ?
#
loop_
_entity_poly.entity_id
_entity_poly.type
_entity_poly.pdbx_seq_one_letter_code
_entity_poly.pdbx_strand_id
1 'polypeptide(L)'
;MEHLERVLAVRTDPDLVLALQDSDEPMVSMDTLRPLAQANIAFMDGLMASASESALTAVPLLVQLVRDWSVHGERARNSTYAPVVEALVPRISDVAAPRILLPGSGTGRLAFMLGERLEGAQVVALDPDEPAQFAAAFMLTAGEMQFGADDDMDQREARPPAPTLPHVIYPSIHVSIHWARTAHRLAGVQVPDVPLRALKRVEETTNISFTVGGLEDFDGEGLEDFHAVATCFVLDVFADMRRSLRILRAMLQRHGGLWINLGPFAFPEPNEGHVPADGGAQRGATPLTAAQSLHLVRAAGFEVLEERLVEGCEYNALPAYLERTVRTCLFFVARPKAERQSDDGKLEL
;
A
#
# COMPACT_ATOMS: atom_id res chain seq x y z
N MET A 1 -19.70 10.72 10.68
CA MET A 1 -19.90 11.90 11.56
C MET A 1 -19.81 11.51 13.04
N GLU A 2 -20.64 10.63 13.57
CA GLU A 2 -20.60 10.25 15.01
C GLU A 2 -19.26 9.72 15.51
N HIS A 3 -18.53 8.96 14.71
CA HIS A 3 -17.20 8.47 15.09
C HIS A 3 -16.16 9.60 15.15
N LEU A 4 -16.20 10.51 14.18
CA LEU A 4 -15.37 11.71 14.18
C LEU A 4 -15.68 12.63 15.36
N GLU A 5 -16.97 12.78 15.70
CA GLU A 5 -17.40 13.53 16.87
C GLU A 5 -16.94 12.87 18.17
N ARG A 6 -16.90 11.53 18.26
CA ARG A 6 -16.33 10.82 19.41
C ARG A 6 -14.82 10.96 19.52
N VAL A 7 -14.09 10.90 18.41
CA VAL A 7 -12.62 11.07 18.38
C VAL A 7 -12.24 12.51 18.68
N LEU A 8 -13.06 13.47 18.25
CA LEU A 8 -12.87 14.90 18.47
C LEU A 8 -13.49 15.40 19.78
N ALA A 9 -14.43 14.65 20.39
CA ALA A 9 -14.99 14.93 21.70
C ALA A 9 -14.02 14.54 22.83
N VAL A 10 -12.78 15.01 22.75
CA VAL A 10 -11.93 15.08 23.92
C VAL A 10 -12.67 15.96 24.92
N ARG A 11 -13.03 15.42 26.08
CA ARG A 11 -13.49 16.20 27.22
C ARG A 11 -12.35 17.16 27.57
N THR A 12 -12.42 18.36 27.02
CA THR A 12 -11.47 19.42 27.29
C THR A 12 -11.77 19.87 28.72
N ASP A 13 -10.81 19.67 29.59
CA ASP A 13 -10.83 20.21 30.94
C ASP A 13 -10.92 21.76 30.82
N PRO A 14 -11.98 22.40 31.37
CA PRO A 14 -12.14 23.84 31.28
C PRO A 14 -10.95 24.61 31.87
N ASP A 15 -10.32 24.09 32.93
CA ASP A 15 -9.18 24.72 33.59
C ASP A 15 -7.94 24.66 32.69
N LEU A 16 -7.76 23.57 31.91
CA LEU A 16 -6.70 23.44 30.93
C LEU A 16 -6.90 24.41 29.74
N VAL A 17 -8.14 24.59 29.30
CA VAL A 17 -8.49 25.56 28.23
C VAL A 17 -8.14 26.96 28.69
N LEU A 18 -8.48 27.32 29.93
CA LEU A 18 -8.19 28.63 30.50
C LEU A 18 -6.69 28.85 30.64
N ALA A 19 -5.94 27.83 31.08
CA ALA A 19 -4.48 27.90 31.24
C ALA A 19 -3.72 28.07 29.90
N LEU A 20 -4.31 27.67 28.79
CA LEU A 20 -3.73 27.76 27.46
C LEU A 20 -4.25 28.94 26.63
N GLN A 21 -5.18 29.75 27.15
CA GLN A 21 -5.77 30.87 26.39
C GLN A 21 -4.74 31.92 25.94
N ASP A 22 -3.73 32.16 26.77
CA ASP A 22 -2.67 33.13 26.49
C ASP A 22 -1.38 32.48 25.96
N SER A 23 -1.42 31.21 25.60
CA SER A 23 -0.27 30.50 25.04
C SER A 23 -0.12 30.74 23.55
N ASP A 24 1.13 30.71 23.06
CA ASP A 24 1.42 30.74 21.62
C ASP A 24 0.93 29.46 20.87
N GLU A 25 0.46 28.47 21.64
CA GLU A 25 -0.07 27.19 21.16
C GLU A 25 -1.50 26.95 21.70
N PRO A 26 -2.50 27.71 21.20
CA PRO A 26 -3.86 27.61 21.69
C PRO A 26 -4.49 26.25 21.38
N MET A 27 -5.42 25.84 22.21
CA MET A 27 -6.22 24.66 21.93
C MET A 27 -7.05 24.82 20.68
N VAL A 28 -7.03 23.83 19.80
CA VAL A 28 -7.82 23.85 18.56
C VAL A 28 -9.29 23.62 18.88
N SER A 29 -10.13 24.57 18.52
CA SER A 29 -11.57 24.46 18.69
C SER A 29 -12.18 23.44 17.71
N MET A 30 -13.33 22.88 18.10
CA MET A 30 -14.12 22.02 17.21
C MET A 30 -14.56 22.73 15.94
N ASP A 31 -14.85 24.04 16.03
CA ASP A 31 -15.22 24.83 14.85
C ASP A 31 -14.09 24.95 13.83
N THR A 32 -12.83 24.92 14.29
CA THR A 32 -11.65 24.91 13.43
C THR A 32 -11.43 23.51 12.80
N LEU A 33 -11.65 22.43 13.55
CA LEU A 33 -11.40 21.05 13.06
C LEU A 33 -12.52 20.55 12.13
N ARG A 34 -13.75 20.96 12.36
CA ARG A 34 -14.93 20.47 11.61
C ARG A 34 -14.81 20.67 10.09
N PRO A 35 -14.48 21.87 9.56
CA PRO A 35 -14.35 22.03 8.10
C PRO A 35 -13.23 21.20 7.50
N LEU A 36 -12.12 20.98 8.21
CA LEU A 36 -11.01 20.15 7.74
C LEU A 36 -11.40 18.67 7.70
N ALA A 37 -12.14 18.23 8.71
CA ALA A 37 -12.71 16.88 8.76
C ALA A 37 -13.72 16.65 7.62
N GLN A 38 -14.59 17.64 7.37
CA GLN A 38 -15.54 17.60 6.26
C GLN A 38 -14.83 17.54 4.89
N ALA A 39 -13.73 18.25 4.73
CA ALA A 39 -12.92 18.19 3.51
C ALA A 39 -12.33 16.78 3.28
N ASN A 40 -11.80 16.15 4.34
CA ASN A 40 -11.33 14.76 4.25
C ASN A 40 -12.47 13.79 3.92
N ILE A 41 -13.62 13.95 4.57
CA ILE A 41 -14.79 13.09 4.31
C ILE A 41 -15.23 13.24 2.85
N ALA A 42 -15.37 14.45 2.35
CA ALA A 42 -15.77 14.72 0.97
C ALA A 42 -14.77 14.11 -0.04
N PHE A 43 -13.47 14.19 0.26
CA PHE A 43 -12.44 13.55 -0.55
C PHE A 43 -12.59 12.02 -0.55
N MET A 44 -12.78 11.44 0.63
CA MET A 44 -12.94 9.99 0.78
C MET A 44 -14.23 9.48 0.16
N ASP A 45 -15.35 10.17 0.37
CA ASP A 45 -16.64 9.83 -0.24
C ASP A 45 -16.55 9.87 -1.77
N GLY A 46 -15.84 10.87 -2.31
CA GLY A 46 -15.60 10.98 -3.75
C GLY A 46 -14.71 9.85 -4.30
N LEU A 47 -13.68 9.42 -3.54
CA LEU A 47 -12.85 8.27 -3.89
C LEU A 47 -13.63 6.96 -3.82
N MET A 48 -14.46 6.81 -2.79
CA MET A 48 -15.14 5.56 -2.43
C MET A 48 -16.57 5.46 -2.98
N ALA A 49 -16.96 6.35 -3.88
CA ALA A 49 -18.33 6.38 -4.42
C ALA A 49 -18.77 5.05 -5.07
N SER A 50 -17.84 4.14 -5.33
CA SER A 50 -18.07 2.78 -5.85
C SER A 50 -17.68 1.66 -4.90
N ALA A 51 -17.17 1.97 -3.69
CA ALA A 51 -16.74 0.97 -2.73
C ALA A 51 -17.89 0.46 -1.86
N SER A 52 -17.83 -0.80 -1.45
CA SER A 52 -18.83 -1.45 -0.62
C SER A 52 -18.72 -1.10 0.87
N GLU A 53 -17.60 -0.53 1.32
CA GLU A 53 -17.32 -0.26 2.73
C GLU A 53 -17.37 1.23 3.12
N SER A 54 -17.78 1.47 4.36
CA SER A 54 -17.98 2.80 4.92
C SER A 54 -16.67 3.49 5.34
N ALA A 55 -16.70 4.82 5.42
CA ALA A 55 -15.62 5.76 5.77
C ALA A 55 -14.81 5.47 7.07
N LEU A 56 -15.05 4.37 7.79
CA LEU A 56 -14.34 4.01 9.02
C LEU A 56 -12.86 3.61 8.80
N THR A 57 -12.50 3.21 7.58
CA THR A 57 -11.12 2.87 7.18
C THR A 57 -10.33 4.07 6.63
N ALA A 58 -10.92 5.25 6.64
CA ALA A 58 -10.37 6.46 6.01
C ALA A 58 -9.03 6.94 6.61
N VAL A 59 -8.84 6.80 7.93
CA VAL A 59 -7.64 7.36 8.59
C VAL A 59 -6.34 6.66 8.18
N PRO A 60 -6.26 5.31 8.18
CA PRO A 60 -5.09 4.61 7.67
C PRO A 60 -4.78 4.96 6.22
N LEU A 61 -5.80 5.10 5.37
CA LEU A 61 -5.64 5.46 3.97
C LEU A 61 -5.06 6.88 3.78
N LEU A 62 -5.53 7.87 4.56
CA LEU A 62 -4.96 9.22 4.50
C LEU A 62 -3.47 9.23 4.86
N VAL A 63 -3.05 8.43 5.84
CA VAL A 63 -1.63 8.27 6.22
C VAL A 63 -0.83 7.61 5.09
N GLN A 64 -1.40 6.58 4.45
CA GLN A 64 -0.78 5.94 3.28
C GLN A 64 -0.64 6.92 2.11
N LEU A 65 -1.66 7.72 1.82
CA LEU A 65 -1.61 8.74 0.76
C LEU A 65 -0.52 9.79 1.02
N VAL A 66 -0.33 10.21 2.28
CA VAL A 66 0.79 11.11 2.62
C VAL A 66 2.13 10.46 2.36
N ARG A 67 2.32 9.19 2.77
CA ARG A 67 3.56 8.44 2.53
C ARG A 67 3.83 8.27 1.05
N ASP A 68 2.82 7.89 0.30
CA ASP A 68 2.99 7.45 -1.09
C ASP A 68 2.90 8.60 -2.10
N TRP A 69 2.05 9.62 -1.82
CA TRP A 69 1.69 10.62 -2.80
C TRP A 69 1.92 12.07 -2.36
N SER A 70 2.73 12.31 -1.30
CA SER A 70 3.12 13.66 -0.92
C SER A 70 4.64 13.83 -0.84
N VAL A 71 5.09 15.07 -0.89
CA VAL A 71 6.49 15.44 -0.67
C VAL A 71 7.02 14.96 0.68
N HIS A 72 6.14 14.84 1.67
CA HIS A 72 6.51 14.38 3.01
C HIS A 72 6.91 12.91 3.05
N GLY A 73 6.43 12.09 2.11
CA GLY A 73 6.76 10.67 2.02
C GLY A 73 8.04 10.35 1.24
N GLU A 74 8.74 11.34 0.71
CA GLU A 74 9.93 11.11 -0.13
C GLU A 74 11.00 10.24 0.56
N ARG A 75 11.30 10.51 1.83
CA ARG A 75 12.29 9.70 2.59
C ARG A 75 11.84 8.25 2.78
N ALA A 76 10.55 8.03 3.07
CA ALA A 76 9.99 6.69 3.19
C ALA A 76 10.10 5.95 1.86
N ARG A 77 9.70 6.57 0.76
CA ARG A 77 9.79 5.97 -0.58
C ARG A 77 11.23 5.69 -1.01
N ASN A 78 12.16 6.60 -0.71
CA ASN A 78 13.58 6.41 -1.01
C ASN A 78 14.21 5.28 -0.21
N SER A 79 13.74 5.03 1.02
CA SER A 79 14.24 3.94 1.86
C SER A 79 13.53 2.60 1.63
N THR A 80 12.38 2.59 0.94
CA THR A 80 11.56 1.38 0.74
C THR A 80 11.34 1.04 -0.74
N TYR A 81 10.69 1.91 -1.51
CA TYR A 81 10.37 1.61 -2.92
C TYR A 81 11.58 1.74 -3.85
N ALA A 82 12.43 2.74 -3.63
CA ALA A 82 13.58 2.95 -4.52
C ALA A 82 14.52 1.73 -4.58
N PRO A 83 14.89 1.05 -3.48
CA PRO A 83 15.71 -0.16 -3.56
C PRO A 83 15.07 -1.29 -4.37
N VAL A 84 13.74 -1.42 -4.34
CA VAL A 84 13.00 -2.41 -5.12
C VAL A 84 13.06 -2.07 -6.61
N VAL A 85 12.79 -0.81 -6.96
CA VAL A 85 12.84 -0.31 -8.35
C VAL A 85 14.27 -0.44 -8.92
N GLU A 86 15.28 -0.03 -8.17
CA GLU A 86 16.70 -0.11 -8.57
C GLU A 86 17.17 -1.55 -8.77
N ALA A 87 16.63 -2.49 -7.99
CA ALA A 87 16.95 -3.90 -8.18
C ALA A 87 16.20 -4.51 -9.37
N LEU A 88 14.94 -4.16 -9.58
CA LEU A 88 14.08 -4.79 -10.57
C LEU A 88 14.34 -4.27 -11.97
N VAL A 89 14.31 -2.94 -12.15
CA VAL A 89 14.36 -2.32 -13.50
C VAL A 89 15.54 -2.78 -14.34
N PRO A 90 16.81 -2.76 -13.88
CA PRO A 90 17.92 -3.19 -14.71
C PRO A 90 17.91 -4.67 -15.12
N ARG A 91 17.15 -5.48 -14.37
CA ARG A 91 17.10 -6.94 -14.59
C ARG A 91 16.03 -7.37 -15.58
N ILE A 92 15.06 -6.48 -15.88
CA ILE A 92 13.95 -6.80 -16.79
C ILE A 92 13.78 -5.76 -17.92
N SER A 93 14.65 -4.73 -18.01
CA SER A 93 14.56 -3.68 -19.03
C SER A 93 14.68 -4.21 -20.46
N ASP A 94 15.33 -5.35 -20.66
CA ASP A 94 15.48 -5.98 -21.97
C ASP A 94 14.27 -6.83 -22.39
N VAL A 95 13.30 -7.03 -21.48
CA VAL A 95 12.08 -7.77 -21.78
C VAL A 95 11.08 -6.82 -22.44
N ALA A 96 10.65 -7.16 -23.63
CA ALA A 96 9.58 -6.40 -24.28
C ALA A 96 8.24 -6.61 -23.51
N ALA A 97 7.59 -5.52 -23.10
CA ALA A 97 6.35 -5.52 -22.33
C ALA A 97 6.37 -6.46 -21.10
N PRO A 98 7.27 -6.23 -20.13
CA PRO A 98 7.41 -7.11 -18.98
C PRO A 98 6.13 -7.12 -18.15
N ARG A 99 5.70 -8.31 -17.69
CA ARG A 99 4.57 -8.48 -16.78
C ARG A 99 5.08 -8.55 -15.35
N ILE A 100 4.57 -7.67 -14.51
CA ILE A 100 5.02 -7.48 -13.12
C ILE A 100 3.81 -7.60 -12.19
N LEU A 101 3.91 -8.41 -11.14
CA LEU A 101 2.91 -8.49 -10.09
C LEU A 101 3.40 -7.74 -8.83
N LEU A 102 2.51 -6.97 -8.24
CA LEU A 102 2.74 -6.22 -7.01
C LEU A 102 1.70 -6.63 -5.95
N PRO A 103 1.92 -7.73 -5.20
CA PRO A 103 1.08 -8.04 -4.05
C PRO A 103 1.27 -7.01 -2.95
N GLY A 104 0.17 -6.58 -2.30
CA GLY A 104 0.20 -5.52 -1.30
C GLY A 104 0.60 -4.18 -1.89
N SER A 105 0.01 -3.83 -3.05
CA SER A 105 0.35 -2.62 -3.80
C SER A 105 -0.06 -1.31 -3.12
N GLY A 106 -0.93 -1.38 -2.10
CA GLY A 106 -1.43 -0.23 -1.36
C GLY A 106 -2.04 0.81 -2.29
N THR A 107 -1.64 2.07 -2.13
CA THR A 107 -2.13 3.19 -2.95
C THR A 107 -1.41 3.35 -4.30
N GLY A 108 -0.70 2.33 -4.79
CA GLY A 108 -0.20 2.25 -6.17
C GLY A 108 1.10 3.01 -6.46
N ARG A 109 1.78 3.60 -5.49
CA ARG A 109 3.00 4.39 -5.75
C ARG A 109 4.13 3.58 -6.35
N LEU A 110 4.35 2.34 -5.91
CA LEU A 110 5.37 1.47 -6.49
C LEU A 110 5.04 1.12 -7.95
N ALA A 111 3.77 0.89 -8.28
CA ALA A 111 3.32 0.68 -9.66
C ALA A 111 3.63 1.90 -10.55
N PHE A 112 3.35 3.12 -10.05
CA PHE A 112 3.71 4.35 -10.74
C PHE A 112 5.23 4.46 -11.00
N MET A 113 6.05 4.23 -9.97
CA MET A 113 7.51 4.32 -10.08
C MET A 113 8.10 3.31 -11.06
N LEU A 114 7.50 2.13 -11.17
CA LEU A 114 7.88 1.13 -12.18
C LEU A 114 7.43 1.56 -13.58
N GLY A 115 6.21 2.07 -13.74
CA GLY A 115 5.69 2.58 -15.00
C GLY A 115 6.51 3.76 -15.55
N GLU A 116 7.04 4.63 -14.69
CA GLU A 116 7.95 5.70 -15.12
C GLU A 116 9.27 5.19 -15.74
N ARG A 117 9.68 3.97 -15.40
CA ARG A 117 10.98 3.39 -15.78
C ARG A 117 10.87 2.29 -16.83
N LEU A 118 9.71 1.68 -17.00
CA LEU A 118 9.48 0.50 -17.84
C LEU A 118 8.29 0.77 -18.78
N GLU A 119 8.57 1.50 -19.85
CA GLU A 119 7.59 1.76 -20.91
C GLU A 119 7.10 0.44 -21.52
N GLY A 120 5.80 0.32 -21.74
CA GLY A 120 5.16 -0.90 -22.24
C GLY A 120 4.94 -2.00 -21.19
N ALA A 121 5.37 -1.81 -19.95
CA ALA A 121 5.15 -2.81 -18.90
C ALA A 121 3.66 -3.04 -18.60
N GLN A 122 3.33 -4.28 -18.22
CA GLN A 122 2.05 -4.67 -17.70
C GLN A 122 2.19 -4.91 -16.20
N VAL A 123 1.61 -4.04 -15.40
CA VAL A 123 1.68 -4.12 -13.93
C VAL A 123 0.33 -4.52 -13.36
N VAL A 124 0.29 -5.63 -12.65
CA VAL A 124 -0.88 -6.07 -11.89
C VAL A 124 -0.67 -5.69 -10.43
N ALA A 125 -1.41 -4.69 -9.99
CA ALA A 125 -1.41 -4.21 -8.62
C ALA A 125 -2.53 -4.94 -7.84
N LEU A 126 -2.15 -5.68 -6.79
CA LEU A 126 -3.02 -6.54 -6.02
C LEU A 126 -2.99 -6.13 -4.56
N ASP A 127 -4.15 -5.85 -3.96
CA ASP A 127 -4.26 -5.55 -2.53
C ASP A 127 -5.64 -5.94 -2.00
N PRO A 128 -5.75 -6.58 -0.82
CA PRO A 128 -7.05 -6.87 -0.21
C PRO A 128 -7.74 -5.62 0.36
N ASP A 129 -7.03 -4.51 0.54
CA ASP A 129 -7.59 -3.22 0.98
C ASP A 129 -8.26 -2.53 -0.22
N GLU A 130 -9.57 -2.75 -0.39
CA GLU A 130 -10.36 -2.15 -1.45
C GLU A 130 -10.24 -0.61 -1.51
N PRO A 131 -10.35 0.15 -0.39
CA PRO A 131 -10.08 1.58 -0.36
C PRO A 131 -8.72 1.99 -0.93
N ALA A 132 -7.67 1.23 -0.61
CA ALA A 132 -6.33 1.51 -1.14
C ALA A 132 -6.27 1.30 -2.66
N GLN A 133 -6.95 0.27 -3.20
CA GLN A 133 -7.03 0.02 -4.63
C GLN A 133 -7.81 1.11 -5.38
N PHE A 134 -8.92 1.59 -4.82
CA PHE A 134 -9.63 2.74 -5.40
C PHE A 134 -8.76 3.99 -5.40
N ALA A 135 -8.06 4.26 -4.31
CA ALA A 135 -7.13 5.39 -4.24
C ALA A 135 -5.99 5.25 -5.25
N ALA A 136 -5.45 4.04 -5.43
CA ALA A 136 -4.42 3.76 -6.43
C ALA A 136 -4.90 4.03 -7.85
N ALA A 137 -6.07 3.51 -8.20
CA ALA A 137 -6.69 3.73 -9.50
C ALA A 137 -6.96 5.23 -9.75
N PHE A 138 -7.54 5.92 -8.76
CA PHE A 138 -7.81 7.35 -8.85
C PHE A 138 -6.53 8.18 -9.06
N MET A 139 -5.46 7.89 -8.31
CA MET A 139 -4.19 8.60 -8.46
C MET A 139 -3.57 8.37 -9.84
N LEU A 140 -3.59 7.12 -10.32
CA LEU A 140 -2.91 6.74 -11.57
C LEU A 140 -3.68 7.13 -12.83
N THR A 141 -4.99 7.30 -12.76
CA THR A 141 -5.80 7.89 -13.85
C THR A 141 -5.88 9.41 -13.79
N ALA A 142 -5.00 10.05 -13.03
CA ALA A 142 -5.00 11.50 -12.84
C ALA A 142 -6.36 12.09 -12.39
N GLY A 143 -7.16 11.30 -11.67
CA GLY A 143 -8.51 11.66 -11.26
C GLY A 143 -9.60 11.48 -12.32
N GLU A 144 -9.27 10.94 -13.48
CA GLU A 144 -10.22 10.71 -14.60
C GLU A 144 -10.83 9.29 -14.55
N MET A 145 -11.08 8.74 -13.36
CA MET A 145 -11.66 7.40 -13.21
C MET A 145 -13.05 7.33 -13.85
N GLN A 146 -13.19 6.52 -14.90
CA GLN A 146 -14.50 6.13 -15.43
C GLN A 146 -14.91 4.82 -14.76
N PHE A 147 -15.89 4.90 -13.87
CA PHE A 147 -16.53 3.69 -13.32
C PHE A 147 -17.30 2.99 -14.44
N GLY A 148 -17.21 1.64 -14.45
CA GLY A 148 -17.67 0.79 -15.54
C GLY A 148 -19.08 1.09 -16.08
N ALA A 149 -19.28 0.72 -17.35
CA ALA A 149 -20.49 1.00 -18.13
C ALA A 149 -21.78 0.28 -17.63
N ASP A 150 -21.66 -0.57 -16.62
CA ASP A 150 -22.79 -1.34 -16.06
C ASP A 150 -23.51 -0.61 -14.90
N ASP A 151 -23.10 0.62 -14.59
CA ASP A 151 -23.75 1.41 -13.54
C ASP A 151 -25.09 1.97 -14.05
N ASP A 152 -26.15 1.61 -13.35
CA ASP A 152 -27.51 2.10 -13.55
C ASP A 152 -27.54 3.63 -13.58
N MET A 153 -28.07 4.20 -14.67
CA MET A 153 -28.08 5.66 -14.91
C MET A 153 -28.70 6.43 -13.75
N ASP A 154 -29.69 5.83 -13.07
CA ASP A 154 -30.37 6.45 -11.92
C ASP A 154 -29.47 6.59 -10.67
N GLN A 155 -28.39 5.79 -10.55
CA GLN A 155 -27.45 5.88 -9.44
C GLN A 155 -26.36 6.93 -9.64
N ARG A 156 -26.13 7.36 -10.89
CA ARG A 156 -25.10 8.37 -11.21
C ARG A 156 -25.43 9.78 -10.69
N GLU A 157 -26.71 10.14 -10.66
CA GLU A 157 -27.13 11.48 -10.18
C GLU A 157 -27.01 11.64 -8.66
N ALA A 158 -26.93 10.55 -7.89
CA ALA A 158 -26.83 10.57 -6.43
C ALA A 158 -25.37 10.50 -5.91
N ARG A 159 -24.38 10.29 -6.79
CA ARG A 159 -22.96 10.15 -6.38
C ARG A 159 -22.30 11.50 -6.19
N PRO A 160 -21.47 11.66 -5.12
CA PRO A 160 -20.63 12.83 -4.98
C PRO A 160 -19.67 12.92 -6.17
N PRO A 161 -19.35 14.14 -6.65
CA PRO A 161 -18.39 14.30 -7.73
C PRO A 161 -17.01 13.78 -7.29
N ALA A 162 -16.31 13.14 -8.22
CA ALA A 162 -14.93 12.71 -7.98
C ALA A 162 -14.06 13.92 -7.58
N PRO A 163 -13.18 13.79 -6.58
CA PRO A 163 -12.29 14.85 -6.20
C PRO A 163 -11.35 15.20 -7.36
N THR A 164 -10.95 16.47 -7.45
CA THR A 164 -10.00 16.92 -8.47
C THR A 164 -8.56 16.83 -7.94
N LEU A 165 -7.62 16.44 -8.80
CA LEU A 165 -6.20 16.45 -8.49
C LEU A 165 -5.51 17.72 -9.05
N PRO A 166 -4.50 18.30 -8.38
CA PRO A 166 -4.06 17.94 -7.03
C PRO A 166 -5.08 18.31 -5.95
N HIS A 167 -5.14 17.54 -4.86
CA HIS A 167 -6.06 17.74 -3.75
C HIS A 167 -5.31 18.00 -2.45
N VAL A 168 -5.95 18.67 -1.48
CA VAL A 168 -5.40 18.90 -0.15
C VAL A 168 -6.15 18.07 0.88
N ILE A 169 -5.44 17.18 1.56
CA ILE A 169 -5.96 16.36 2.65
C ILE A 169 -5.38 16.83 4.00
N TYR A 170 -6.07 16.53 5.08
CA TYR A 170 -5.70 16.94 6.45
C TYR A 170 -5.50 15.69 7.33
N PRO A 171 -4.42 14.93 7.14
CA PRO A 171 -4.22 13.62 7.76
C PRO A 171 -4.10 13.71 9.28
N SER A 172 -3.53 14.81 9.79
CA SER A 172 -3.18 14.96 11.20
C SER A 172 -4.36 15.23 12.13
N ILE A 173 -5.53 15.62 11.60
CA ILE A 173 -6.71 15.92 12.45
C ILE A 173 -7.38 14.66 13.02
N HIS A 174 -7.20 13.51 12.36
CA HIS A 174 -7.84 12.24 12.72
C HIS A 174 -6.97 11.36 13.64
N VAL A 175 -5.72 11.72 13.86
CA VAL A 175 -4.77 10.86 14.54
C VAL A 175 -4.47 11.41 15.93
N SER A 176 -4.61 10.56 16.94
CA SER A 176 -4.29 10.89 18.34
C SER A 176 -2.78 10.87 18.64
N ILE A 177 -1.96 11.29 17.65
CA ILE A 177 -0.51 11.25 17.77
C ILE A 177 0.01 12.60 18.25
N HIS A 178 1.17 12.56 18.89
CA HIS A 178 1.83 13.74 19.43
C HIS A 178 2.31 14.67 18.32
N TRP A 179 1.78 15.89 18.30
CA TRP A 179 2.25 16.96 17.41
C TRP A 179 3.19 17.89 18.15
N ALA A 180 4.20 18.37 17.45
CA ALA A 180 5.10 19.35 18.01
C ALA A 180 4.43 20.73 18.19
N ARG A 181 3.45 21.06 17.32
CA ARG A 181 2.72 22.34 17.35
C ARG A 181 1.30 22.18 16.82
N THR A 182 0.40 23.06 17.27
CA THR A 182 -0.98 23.15 16.78
C THR A 182 -1.04 23.37 15.27
N ALA A 183 -0.18 24.21 14.72
CA ALA A 183 -0.10 24.46 13.27
C ALA A 183 0.16 23.16 12.48
N HIS A 184 0.92 22.22 13.02
CA HIS A 184 1.17 20.93 12.36
C HIS A 184 -0.07 20.04 12.30
N ARG A 185 -0.92 20.10 13.34
CA ARG A 185 -2.21 19.38 13.35
C ARG A 185 -3.16 19.86 12.26
N LEU A 186 -3.13 21.15 11.97
CA LEU A 186 -4.02 21.82 11.00
C LEU A 186 -3.44 21.86 9.59
N ALA A 187 -2.19 21.41 9.40
CA ALA A 187 -1.51 21.50 8.11
C ALA A 187 -2.20 20.62 7.06
N GLY A 188 -2.54 21.23 5.94
CA GLY A 188 -2.98 20.53 4.74
C GLY A 188 -1.79 19.94 3.99
N VAL A 189 -1.98 18.76 3.43
CA VAL A 189 -1.00 18.03 2.64
C VAL A 189 -1.53 17.84 1.22
N GLN A 190 -0.79 18.35 0.23
CA GLN A 190 -1.16 18.20 -1.16
C GLN A 190 -0.80 16.78 -1.66
N VAL A 191 -1.73 16.15 -2.37
CA VAL A 191 -1.57 14.89 -3.09
C VAL A 191 -2.13 15.04 -4.51
N PRO A 192 -1.50 14.46 -5.54
CA PRO A 192 -0.18 13.86 -5.53
C PRO A 192 0.95 14.90 -5.53
N ASP A 193 2.16 14.46 -5.19
CA ASP A 193 3.41 15.25 -5.26
C ASP A 193 4.07 15.23 -6.65
N VAL A 194 3.49 14.49 -7.57
CA VAL A 194 3.95 14.39 -8.96
C VAL A 194 3.07 15.24 -9.89
N PRO A 195 3.63 15.80 -10.97
CA PRO A 195 2.83 16.52 -11.94
C PRO A 195 1.80 15.62 -12.62
N LEU A 196 0.59 16.11 -12.87
CA LEU A 196 -0.47 15.34 -13.57
C LEU A 196 -0.01 14.80 -14.92
N ARG A 197 0.85 15.55 -15.64
CA ARG A 197 1.45 15.08 -16.90
C ARG A 197 2.28 13.80 -16.74
N ALA A 198 2.91 13.58 -15.57
CA ALA A 198 3.67 12.35 -15.31
C ALA A 198 2.74 11.17 -15.07
N LEU A 199 1.63 11.38 -14.37
CA LEU A 199 0.57 10.38 -14.19
C LEU A 199 -0.02 9.98 -15.54
N LYS A 200 -0.44 10.95 -16.36
CA LYS A 200 -0.98 10.69 -17.71
C LYS A 200 0.01 9.97 -18.61
N ARG A 201 1.28 10.33 -18.56
CA ARG A 201 2.30 9.62 -19.33
C ARG A 201 2.39 8.16 -18.92
N VAL A 202 2.39 7.84 -17.62
CA VAL A 202 2.42 6.45 -17.14
C VAL A 202 1.16 5.71 -17.58
N GLU A 203 -0.03 6.31 -17.45
CA GLU A 203 -1.29 5.77 -17.91
C GLU A 203 -1.26 5.43 -19.42
N GLU A 204 -0.70 6.32 -20.24
CA GLU A 204 -0.61 6.16 -21.70
C GLU A 204 0.45 5.12 -22.14
N THR A 205 1.55 4.98 -21.38
CA THR A 205 2.70 4.15 -21.77
C THR A 205 2.81 2.82 -21.04
N THR A 206 1.98 2.60 -20.00
CA THR A 206 2.04 1.42 -19.15
C THR A 206 0.64 0.89 -18.91
N ASN A 207 0.46 -0.42 -18.94
CA ASN A 207 -0.82 -1.03 -18.60
C ASN A 207 -0.81 -1.43 -17.12
N ILE A 208 -1.40 -0.60 -16.26
CA ILE A 208 -1.54 -0.89 -14.83
C ILE A 208 -2.98 -1.31 -14.54
N SER A 209 -3.16 -2.53 -14.06
CA SER A 209 -4.46 -3.05 -13.62
C SER A 209 -4.50 -3.18 -12.09
N PHE A 210 -5.67 -2.91 -11.53
CA PHE A 210 -5.92 -2.99 -10.09
C PHE A 210 -6.86 -4.13 -9.78
N THR A 211 -6.52 -4.95 -8.79
CA THR A 211 -7.33 -6.10 -8.38
C THR A 211 -7.45 -6.11 -6.85
N VAL A 212 -8.68 -6.12 -6.37
CA VAL A 212 -8.96 -6.31 -4.95
C VAL A 212 -8.83 -7.78 -4.60
N GLY A 213 -7.94 -8.11 -3.67
CA GLY A 213 -7.72 -9.48 -3.20
C GLY A 213 -6.29 -9.71 -2.72
N GLY A 214 -6.08 -10.83 -2.05
CA GLY A 214 -4.77 -11.32 -1.60
C GLY A 214 -4.12 -12.25 -2.63
N LEU A 215 -2.83 -12.51 -2.46
CA LEU A 215 -2.10 -13.45 -3.31
C LEU A 215 -2.72 -14.86 -3.25
N GLU A 216 -3.27 -15.23 -2.09
CA GLU A 216 -3.84 -16.55 -1.84
C GLU A 216 -5.25 -16.74 -2.45
N ASP A 217 -5.91 -15.66 -2.87
CA ASP A 217 -7.19 -15.72 -3.58
C ASP A 217 -7.03 -16.20 -5.02
N PHE A 218 -5.82 -16.17 -5.52
CA PHE A 218 -5.48 -16.62 -6.86
C PHE A 218 -4.90 -18.04 -6.82
N ASP A 219 -5.70 -19.04 -7.09
CA ASP A 219 -5.32 -20.46 -7.12
C ASP A 219 -4.52 -20.88 -8.37
N GLY A 220 -3.77 -19.96 -8.95
CA GLY A 220 -2.88 -20.26 -10.08
C GLY A 220 -3.54 -20.23 -11.46
N GLU A 221 -4.86 -20.18 -11.57
CA GLU A 221 -5.54 -19.99 -12.85
C GLU A 221 -5.61 -18.49 -13.20
N GLY A 222 -4.99 -18.09 -14.31
CA GLY A 222 -5.05 -16.74 -14.87
C GLY A 222 -3.92 -15.79 -14.47
N LEU A 223 -3.07 -16.13 -13.50
CA LEU A 223 -1.89 -15.35 -13.13
C LEU A 223 -0.56 -16.02 -13.56
N GLU A 224 -0.60 -16.91 -14.51
CA GLU A 224 0.61 -17.49 -15.08
C GLU A 224 1.34 -16.45 -15.94
N ASP A 225 2.69 -16.49 -15.92
CA ASP A 225 3.52 -15.71 -16.83
C ASP A 225 4.00 -14.34 -16.36
N PHE A 226 4.42 -14.21 -15.10
CA PHE A 226 5.10 -13.01 -14.65
C PHE A 226 6.62 -13.08 -14.87
N HIS A 227 7.17 -11.97 -15.37
CA HIS A 227 8.62 -11.77 -15.47
C HIS A 227 9.21 -11.33 -14.14
N ALA A 228 8.39 -10.67 -13.32
CA ALA A 228 8.79 -10.29 -11.96
C ALA A 228 7.62 -10.23 -11.00
N VAL A 229 7.91 -10.47 -9.72
CA VAL A 229 7.05 -10.13 -8.59
C VAL A 229 7.85 -9.23 -7.66
N ALA A 230 7.23 -8.15 -7.17
CA ALA A 230 7.83 -7.30 -6.16
C ALA A 230 6.93 -7.21 -4.94
N THR A 231 7.46 -7.62 -3.78
CA THR A 231 6.79 -7.52 -2.48
C THR A 231 7.49 -6.47 -1.62
N CYS A 232 6.73 -5.46 -1.21
CA CYS A 232 7.22 -4.39 -0.35
C CYS A 232 6.35 -4.27 0.89
N PHE A 233 6.86 -4.66 2.06
CA PHE A 233 6.12 -4.72 3.33
C PHE A 233 4.92 -5.69 3.30
N VAL A 234 5.10 -6.87 2.71
CA VAL A 234 4.03 -7.86 2.49
C VAL A 234 4.38 -9.25 3.00
N LEU A 235 5.67 -9.61 3.05
CA LEU A 235 6.09 -10.98 3.37
C LEU A 235 5.59 -11.44 4.76
N ASP A 236 5.53 -10.56 5.72
CA ASP A 236 5.10 -10.79 7.09
C ASP A 236 3.57 -10.79 7.29
N VAL A 237 2.80 -10.42 6.25
CA VAL A 237 1.32 -10.44 6.30
C VAL A 237 0.70 -11.60 5.52
N PHE A 238 1.48 -12.47 4.89
CA PHE A 238 0.94 -13.66 4.26
C PHE A 238 0.28 -14.59 5.30
N ALA A 239 -0.98 -14.92 5.10
CA ALA A 239 -1.74 -15.78 5.99
C ALA A 239 -1.19 -17.21 6.01
N ASP A 240 -0.80 -17.75 4.85
CA ASP A 240 -0.12 -19.03 4.68
C ASP A 240 1.14 -18.87 3.82
N MET A 241 2.27 -18.66 4.49
CA MET A 241 3.58 -18.50 3.86
C MET A 241 3.90 -19.63 2.86
N ARG A 242 3.57 -20.89 3.18
CA ARG A 242 3.88 -22.02 2.30
C ARG A 242 3.04 -22.00 1.02
N ARG A 243 1.76 -21.64 1.16
CA ARG A 243 0.85 -21.50 0.01
C ARG A 243 1.30 -20.33 -0.86
N SER A 244 1.56 -19.17 -0.27
CA SER A 244 2.04 -17.97 -0.98
C SER A 244 3.34 -18.23 -1.73
N LEU A 245 4.31 -18.93 -1.12
CA LEU A 245 5.57 -19.30 -1.78
C LEU A 245 5.36 -20.24 -2.98
N ARG A 246 4.43 -21.18 -2.90
CA ARG A 246 4.09 -22.06 -4.04
C ARG A 246 3.46 -21.28 -5.18
N ILE A 247 2.53 -20.37 -4.86
CA ILE A 247 1.87 -19.51 -5.84
C ILE A 247 2.92 -18.63 -6.53
N LEU A 248 3.76 -17.92 -5.77
CA LEU A 248 4.83 -17.07 -6.32
C LEU A 248 5.79 -17.86 -7.23
N ARG A 249 6.15 -19.09 -6.83
CA ARG A 249 7.00 -19.94 -7.65
C ARG A 249 6.33 -20.30 -8.98
N ALA A 250 5.06 -20.74 -8.94
CA ALA A 250 4.31 -21.09 -10.14
C ALA A 250 4.21 -19.92 -11.12
N MET A 251 3.92 -18.71 -10.61
CA MET A 251 3.82 -17.49 -11.41
C MET A 251 5.12 -17.12 -12.14
N LEU A 252 6.26 -17.39 -11.52
CA LEU A 252 7.58 -17.01 -12.04
C LEU A 252 8.29 -18.15 -12.81
N GLN A 253 7.80 -19.39 -12.69
CA GLN A 253 8.49 -20.58 -13.21
C GLN A 253 8.69 -20.53 -14.71
N ARG A 254 7.70 -20.10 -15.46
CA ARG A 254 7.70 -20.16 -16.94
C ARG A 254 8.80 -19.32 -17.58
N HIS A 255 9.04 -18.13 -17.03
CA HIS A 255 10.06 -17.19 -17.55
C HIS A 255 11.37 -17.25 -16.76
N GLY A 256 11.49 -18.08 -15.73
CA GLY A 256 12.59 -17.96 -14.77
C GLY A 256 12.63 -16.57 -14.15
N GLY A 257 11.43 -15.99 -13.91
CA GLY A 257 11.24 -14.61 -13.50
C GLY A 257 11.84 -14.33 -12.11
N LEU A 258 11.83 -13.07 -11.73
CA LEU A 258 12.48 -12.59 -10.51
C LEU A 258 11.46 -12.27 -9.42
N TRP A 259 11.78 -12.60 -8.19
CA TRP A 259 11.10 -12.10 -7.01
C TRP A 259 12.01 -11.17 -6.24
N ILE A 260 11.60 -9.90 -6.10
CA ILE A 260 12.27 -8.90 -5.29
C ILE A 260 11.43 -8.65 -4.05
N ASN A 261 12.04 -8.74 -2.87
CA ASN A 261 11.39 -8.44 -1.59
C ASN A 261 12.13 -7.35 -0.84
N LEU A 262 11.37 -6.43 -0.25
CA LEU A 262 11.83 -5.57 0.83
C LEU A 262 10.73 -5.48 1.89
N GLY A 263 11.00 -5.92 3.09
CA GLY A 263 10.02 -5.79 4.16
C GLY A 263 10.55 -6.16 5.54
N PRO A 264 9.89 -5.67 6.59
CA PRO A 264 10.18 -6.04 7.95
C PRO A 264 9.65 -7.46 8.25
N PHE A 265 9.93 -7.91 9.47
CA PHE A 265 9.31 -9.09 10.09
C PHE A 265 8.47 -8.63 11.28
N ALA A 266 7.46 -7.84 11.00
CA ALA A 266 6.48 -7.37 11.98
C ALA A 266 5.20 -8.18 11.84
N PHE A 267 5.30 -9.50 12.03
CA PHE A 267 4.14 -10.38 12.00
C PHE A 267 3.06 -9.82 12.93
N PRO A 268 1.80 -9.67 12.45
CA PRO A 268 0.74 -9.16 13.29
C PRO A 268 0.56 -10.09 14.49
N GLU A 269 0.50 -9.49 15.68
CA GLU A 269 0.08 -10.22 16.88
C GLU A 269 -1.30 -10.82 16.62
N PRO A 270 -1.59 -12.01 17.16
CA PRO A 270 -2.93 -12.58 17.09
C PRO A 270 -3.89 -11.57 17.73
N ASN A 271 -4.65 -10.85 16.92
CA ASN A 271 -5.45 -9.74 17.39
C ASN A 271 -6.55 -10.21 18.32
N GLU A 272 -6.53 -9.70 19.53
CA GLU A 272 -7.65 -9.63 20.43
C GLU A 272 -8.74 -8.76 19.75
N GLY A 273 -9.57 -9.34 18.90
CA GLY A 273 -10.79 -8.65 18.45
C GLY A 273 -11.24 -8.82 17.01
N HIS A 274 -10.46 -9.41 16.12
CA HIS A 274 -10.94 -9.71 14.77
C HIS A 274 -11.23 -11.22 14.65
N VAL A 275 -12.47 -11.61 14.97
CA VAL A 275 -12.97 -12.96 14.67
C VAL A 275 -13.53 -12.91 13.25
N PRO A 276 -13.02 -13.74 12.31
CA PRO A 276 -13.60 -13.83 10.99
C PRO A 276 -15.08 -14.19 11.08
N ALA A 277 -15.91 -13.57 10.26
CA ALA A 277 -17.36 -13.77 10.25
C ALA A 277 -17.78 -15.23 9.98
N ASP A 278 -16.88 -16.05 9.46
CA ASP A 278 -17.07 -17.48 9.15
C ASP A 278 -16.66 -18.44 10.28
N GLY A 279 -16.25 -17.92 11.45
CA GLY A 279 -15.85 -18.74 12.60
C GLY A 279 -14.56 -19.53 12.40
N GLY A 280 -13.81 -19.27 11.32
CA GLY A 280 -12.51 -19.88 11.08
C GLY A 280 -11.50 -19.39 12.13
N ALA A 281 -10.77 -20.32 12.76
CA ALA A 281 -9.66 -19.93 13.62
C ALA A 281 -8.65 -19.16 12.77
N GLN A 282 -8.46 -17.86 13.02
CA GLN A 282 -7.33 -17.12 12.47
C GLN A 282 -6.06 -17.86 12.90
N ARG A 283 -5.45 -18.56 11.97
CA ARG A 283 -4.08 -19.00 12.17
C ARG A 283 -3.23 -17.74 12.09
N GLY A 284 -2.92 -17.19 13.26
CA GLY A 284 -1.97 -16.08 13.33
C GLY A 284 -0.72 -16.46 12.55
N ALA A 285 -0.22 -15.57 11.73
CA ALA A 285 1.03 -15.78 11.02
C ALA A 285 2.11 -16.18 12.05
N THR A 286 2.77 -17.30 11.83
CA THR A 286 3.85 -17.75 12.75
C THR A 286 5.01 -16.76 12.63
N PRO A 287 5.40 -16.07 13.71
CA PRO A 287 6.55 -15.18 13.67
C PRO A 287 7.81 -15.91 13.24
N LEU A 288 8.45 -15.43 12.19
CA LEU A 288 9.67 -15.99 11.62
C LEU A 288 10.80 -14.97 11.71
N THR A 289 12.01 -15.43 11.96
CA THR A 289 13.20 -14.61 11.78
C THR A 289 13.53 -14.44 10.29
N ALA A 290 14.34 -13.45 9.94
CA ALA A 290 14.84 -13.26 8.58
C ALA A 290 15.50 -14.55 8.02
N ALA A 291 16.32 -15.20 8.83
CA ALA A 291 16.99 -16.45 8.44
C ALA A 291 16.01 -17.60 8.19
N GLN A 292 14.97 -17.74 9.02
CA GLN A 292 13.93 -18.73 8.84
C GLN A 292 13.10 -18.45 7.59
N SER A 293 12.75 -17.21 7.31
CA SER A 293 12.03 -16.80 6.11
C SER A 293 12.84 -17.11 4.84
N LEU A 294 14.13 -16.77 4.82
CA LEU A 294 15.03 -17.12 3.71
C LEU A 294 15.21 -18.62 3.55
N HIS A 295 15.24 -19.38 4.66
CA HIS A 295 15.26 -20.83 4.60
C HIS A 295 14.00 -21.38 3.92
N LEU A 296 12.81 -20.86 4.27
CA LEU A 296 11.54 -21.27 3.64
C LEU A 296 11.51 -20.91 2.16
N VAL A 297 11.98 -19.72 1.77
CA VAL A 297 12.11 -19.29 0.37
C VAL A 297 12.97 -20.29 -0.41
N ARG A 298 14.15 -20.66 0.13
CA ARG A 298 15.04 -21.67 -0.50
C ARG A 298 14.42 -23.06 -0.56
N ALA A 299 13.72 -23.46 0.52
CA ALA A 299 13.02 -24.76 0.60
C ALA A 299 11.84 -24.83 -0.36
N ALA A 300 11.17 -23.70 -0.65
CA ALA A 300 10.12 -23.62 -1.65
C ALA A 300 10.63 -23.68 -3.11
N GLY A 301 11.93 -23.88 -3.31
CA GLY A 301 12.53 -24.07 -4.63
C GLY A 301 13.00 -22.78 -5.30
N PHE A 302 13.25 -21.73 -4.52
CA PHE A 302 13.90 -20.52 -5.02
C PHE A 302 15.42 -20.57 -4.83
N GLU A 303 16.15 -20.00 -5.76
CA GLU A 303 17.54 -19.60 -5.64
C GLU A 303 17.57 -18.12 -5.22
N VAL A 304 18.16 -17.83 -4.08
CA VAL A 304 18.37 -16.46 -3.60
C VAL A 304 19.68 -15.95 -4.18
N LEU A 305 19.57 -14.94 -5.03
CA LEU A 305 20.69 -14.35 -5.76
C LEU A 305 21.39 -13.25 -4.97
N GLU A 306 20.62 -12.53 -4.18
CA GLU A 306 21.08 -11.40 -3.37
C GLU A 306 20.26 -11.37 -2.07
N GLU A 307 20.91 -11.10 -0.95
CA GLU A 307 20.25 -10.91 0.34
C GLU A 307 21.03 -9.94 1.21
N ARG A 308 20.32 -9.05 1.91
CA ARG A 308 20.89 -8.16 2.90
C ARG A 308 19.82 -7.61 3.83
N LEU A 309 20.24 -7.12 4.98
CA LEU A 309 19.43 -6.27 5.84
C LEU A 309 19.58 -4.82 5.40
N VAL A 310 18.48 -4.10 5.30
CA VAL A 310 18.43 -2.67 4.99
C VAL A 310 17.94 -1.94 6.22
N GLU A 311 18.80 -1.14 6.81
CA GLU A 311 18.48 -0.30 7.97
C GLU A 311 17.83 1.01 7.54
N GLY A 312 17.09 1.64 8.44
CA GLY A 312 16.57 2.97 8.21
C GLY A 312 15.35 3.04 7.28
N CYS A 313 14.64 1.93 7.06
CA CYS A 313 13.39 1.92 6.29
C CYS A 313 12.31 2.69 7.04
N GLU A 314 11.96 3.88 6.60
CA GLU A 314 10.89 4.68 7.19
C GLU A 314 9.53 4.16 6.73
N TYR A 315 8.62 3.88 7.68
CA TYR A 315 7.28 3.41 7.36
C TYR A 315 6.23 4.53 7.46
N ASN A 316 6.34 5.40 8.46
CA ASN A 316 5.45 6.53 8.66
C ASN A 316 6.16 7.84 8.32
N ALA A 317 5.60 8.58 7.37
CA ALA A 317 6.21 9.75 6.76
C ALA A 317 5.57 11.09 7.17
N LEU A 318 4.83 11.14 8.28
CA LEU A 318 4.21 12.38 8.71
C LEU A 318 5.25 13.28 9.42
N PRO A 319 5.70 14.37 8.77
CA PRO A 319 6.90 15.11 9.20
C PRO A 319 6.73 15.87 10.51
N ALA A 320 5.48 16.08 10.92
CA ALA A 320 5.14 16.83 12.12
C ALA A 320 4.95 15.94 13.36
N TYR A 321 5.07 14.63 13.21
CA TYR A 321 4.94 13.72 14.34
C TYR A 321 6.21 13.65 15.15
N LEU A 322 6.06 13.66 16.48
CA LEU A 322 7.16 13.43 17.41
C LEU A 322 7.59 11.95 17.44
N GLU A 323 6.81 11.09 16.78
CA GLU A 323 7.10 9.66 16.67
C GLU A 323 7.38 9.30 15.21
N ARG A 324 8.42 8.51 14.99
CA ARG A 324 8.79 7.94 13.70
C ARG A 324 8.94 6.44 13.81
N THR A 325 8.33 5.71 12.89
CA THR A 325 8.56 4.27 12.76
C THR A 325 9.64 4.01 11.73
N VAL A 326 10.79 3.53 12.20
CA VAL A 326 11.92 3.13 11.37
C VAL A 326 12.17 1.65 11.59
N ARG A 327 12.33 0.89 10.53
CA ARG A 327 12.51 -0.57 10.60
C ARG A 327 13.79 -0.99 9.90
N THR A 328 14.31 -2.14 10.32
CA THR A 328 15.31 -2.88 9.55
C THR A 328 14.54 -3.92 8.73
N CYS A 329 14.72 -3.90 7.41
CA CYS A 329 14.01 -4.73 6.46
C CYS A 329 14.92 -5.80 5.85
N LEU A 330 14.37 -6.97 5.56
CA LEU A 330 15.04 -7.95 4.72
C LEU A 330 14.82 -7.60 3.25
N PHE A 331 15.92 -7.37 2.55
CA PHE A 331 15.94 -7.29 1.10
C PHE A 331 16.48 -8.58 0.53
N PHE A 332 15.84 -9.12 -0.50
CA PHE A 332 16.41 -10.17 -1.31
C PHE A 332 15.91 -10.12 -2.75
N VAL A 333 16.72 -10.71 -3.65
CA VAL A 333 16.35 -11.05 -5.01
C VAL A 333 16.43 -12.56 -5.16
N ALA A 334 15.37 -13.18 -5.66
CA ALA A 334 15.31 -14.62 -5.86
C ALA A 334 14.71 -14.97 -7.21
N ARG A 335 14.94 -16.20 -7.67
CA ARG A 335 14.29 -16.77 -8.85
C ARG A 335 13.93 -18.23 -8.60
N PRO A 336 12.93 -18.80 -9.29
CA PRO A 336 12.69 -20.22 -9.27
C PRO A 336 13.93 -21.00 -9.72
N LYS A 337 14.27 -22.07 -9.00
CA LYS A 337 15.29 -23.00 -9.49
C LYS A 337 14.75 -23.71 -10.72
N ALA A 338 15.60 -23.89 -11.72
CA ALA A 338 15.28 -24.74 -12.86
C ALA A 338 14.94 -26.15 -12.37
N GLU A 339 13.88 -26.71 -12.90
CA GLU A 339 13.58 -28.12 -12.63
C GLU A 339 14.71 -28.99 -13.20
N ARG A 340 15.34 -29.77 -12.34
CA ARG A 340 16.22 -30.83 -12.86
C ARG A 340 15.30 -31.81 -13.59
N GLN A 341 15.43 -31.90 -14.91
CA GLN A 341 14.93 -33.08 -15.61
C GLN A 341 15.63 -34.26 -14.99
N SER A 342 14.89 -35.04 -14.20
CA SER A 342 15.37 -36.35 -13.78
C SER A 342 15.41 -37.24 -15.01
N ASP A 343 16.59 -37.75 -15.36
CA ASP A 343 16.78 -38.73 -16.44
C ASP A 343 15.95 -40.01 -16.24
N ASP A 344 15.27 -40.17 -15.10
CA ASP A 344 14.52 -41.35 -14.69
C ASP A 344 13.01 -41.17 -14.61
N GLY A 345 12.38 -40.31 -15.36
CA GLY A 345 10.92 -40.32 -15.56
C GLY A 345 10.02 -40.42 -14.30
N LYS A 346 10.54 -40.19 -13.08
CA LYS A 346 9.80 -40.15 -11.82
C LYS A 346 9.85 -38.76 -11.23
N LEU A 347 8.72 -38.08 -11.24
CA LEU A 347 8.47 -36.90 -10.41
C LEU A 347 8.60 -37.33 -8.93
N GLU A 348 9.67 -36.95 -8.26
CA GLU A 348 9.69 -36.89 -6.79
C GLU A 348 9.15 -35.51 -6.36
N LEU A 349 7.97 -35.59 -5.72
CA LEU A 349 7.28 -34.48 -5.08
C LEU A 349 7.98 -34.04 -3.78
#